data_eb36107b221bd1227ed452811e59f3bc
#
_entry.id   eb36107b221bd1227ed452811e59f3bc
#
_cell.length_a   1.000
_cell.length_b   1.000
_cell.length_c   1.000
_cell.angle_alpha   90.00
_cell.angle_beta   90.00
_cell.angle_gamma   90.00
#
_symmetry.space_group_name_H-M   'P 1'
#
loop_
_entity.id
_entity.type
_entity.pdbx_description
1 polymer ?
#
loop_
_entity_poly.entity_id
_entity_poly.type
_entity_poly.pdbx_seq_one_letter_code
_entity_poly.pdbx_strand_id
1 'polypeptide(L)'
;YFKVEQNTRPIYFPNKTDEDDQFIDLCNDKSQLINPHQLGFIPSNFWPDKLYEFGDIVRDFFHRKNHPSCRFSHKLYNALKLTESDSSYFTFTGVEWKSHEVLHVNKVRFARLLGIKSIDGSLFHQQGNFPAFGFAELSLQEIQKYCGDEVIQKSNIDVDRYLIHNPGVFVRNCTEKDVTDDIKWIGVRQRLNV
;
A
#
# COMPACT_ATOMS: atom_id res chain seq x y z
N TYR A 1 -6.70 34.27 -22.67
CA TYR A 1 -6.64 33.67 -21.29
C TYR A 1 -7.51 32.43 -21.26
N PHE A 2 -6.92 31.26 -21.47
CA PHE A 2 -7.61 29.99 -21.28
C PHE A 2 -7.50 29.62 -19.79
N LYS A 3 -8.62 29.64 -19.06
CA LYS A 3 -8.74 28.99 -17.77
C LYS A 3 -8.66 27.48 -18.00
N VAL A 4 -7.57 26.87 -17.56
CA VAL A 4 -7.51 25.42 -17.40
C VAL A 4 -8.36 25.11 -16.17
N GLU A 5 -9.59 24.69 -16.39
CA GLU A 5 -10.40 24.07 -15.35
C GLU A 5 -9.70 22.79 -14.93
N GLN A 6 -9.08 22.81 -13.75
CA GLN A 6 -8.61 21.61 -13.10
C GLN A 6 -9.83 20.77 -12.76
N ASN A 7 -10.09 19.77 -13.58
CA ASN A 7 -11.15 18.79 -13.39
C ASN A 7 -10.76 17.86 -12.22
N THR A 8 -10.80 18.39 -11.00
CA THR A 8 -10.61 17.62 -9.77
C THR A 8 -11.89 16.84 -9.53
N ARG A 9 -11.93 15.60 -10.03
CA ARG A 9 -13.00 14.68 -9.67
C ARG A 9 -12.96 14.43 -8.17
N PRO A 10 -14.05 14.72 -7.43
CA PRO A 10 -14.07 14.46 -6.00
C PRO A 10 -13.89 12.97 -5.72
N ILE A 11 -13.09 12.66 -4.71
CA ILE A 11 -12.94 11.27 -4.22
C ILE A 11 -14.26 10.91 -3.53
N TYR A 12 -14.99 9.94 -4.10
CA TYR A 12 -16.30 9.53 -3.61
C TYR A 12 -16.20 8.33 -2.66
N PHE A 13 -16.76 8.47 -1.46
CA PHE A 13 -16.90 7.40 -0.47
C PHE A 13 -18.38 7.17 -0.17
N PRO A 14 -18.93 5.96 -0.43
CA PRO A 14 -20.36 5.70 -0.24
C PRO A 14 -20.82 5.68 1.23
N ASN A 15 -19.95 5.35 2.18
CA ASN A 15 -20.21 5.37 3.63
C ASN A 15 -19.05 6.09 4.33
N LYS A 16 -19.09 7.41 4.32
CA LYS A 16 -18.02 8.26 4.80
C LYS A 16 -17.85 8.17 6.33
N THR A 17 -16.64 7.90 6.78
CA THR A 17 -16.23 7.88 8.19
C THR A 17 -15.40 9.11 8.55
N ASP A 18 -15.15 9.33 9.85
CA ASP A 18 -14.26 10.41 10.32
C ASP A 18 -12.83 10.24 9.79
N GLU A 19 -12.34 9.00 9.65
CA GLU A 19 -11.03 8.72 9.04
C GLU A 19 -11.02 9.07 7.53
N ASP A 20 -12.14 8.88 6.83
CA ASP A 20 -12.25 9.28 5.44
C ASP A 20 -12.21 10.80 5.30
N ASP A 21 -12.81 11.55 6.22
CA ASP A 21 -12.70 13.01 6.28
C ASP A 21 -11.26 13.46 6.50
N GLN A 22 -10.53 12.83 7.41
CA GLN A 22 -9.12 13.12 7.65
C GLN A 22 -8.26 12.83 6.41
N PHE A 23 -8.54 11.74 5.70
CA PHE A 23 -7.85 11.40 4.45
C PHE A 23 -8.11 12.44 3.36
N ILE A 24 -9.37 12.88 3.20
CA ILE A 24 -9.75 13.93 2.25
C ILE A 24 -9.08 15.24 2.61
N ASP A 25 -9.07 15.60 3.88
CA ASP A 25 -8.45 16.85 4.36
C ASP A 25 -6.95 16.84 4.07
N LEU A 26 -6.26 15.71 4.28
CA LEU A 26 -4.85 15.57 3.92
C LEU A 26 -4.63 15.68 2.40
N CYS A 27 -5.49 15.06 1.59
CA CYS A 27 -5.40 15.16 0.13
C CYS A 27 -5.61 16.59 -0.39
N ASN A 28 -6.35 17.41 0.33
CA ASN A 28 -6.64 18.81 -0.03
C ASN A 28 -5.69 19.80 0.65
N ASP A 29 -4.86 19.36 1.58
CA ASP A 29 -3.89 20.20 2.27
C ASP A 29 -2.67 20.48 1.39
N LYS A 30 -2.61 21.68 0.85
CA LYS A 30 -1.50 22.12 -0.02
C LYS A 30 -0.21 22.41 0.74
N SER A 31 -0.27 22.48 2.07
CA SER A 31 0.91 22.70 2.91
C SER A 31 1.68 21.40 3.22
N GLN A 32 1.04 20.25 3.10
CA GLN A 32 1.67 18.94 3.29
C GLN A 32 2.36 18.48 2.01
N LEU A 33 3.65 18.75 1.95
CA LEU A 33 4.50 18.45 0.80
C LEU A 33 5.40 17.24 1.10
N ILE A 34 5.51 16.36 0.13
CA ILE A 34 6.30 15.14 0.18
C ILE A 34 7.26 15.14 -1.00
N ASN A 35 8.50 14.75 -0.78
CA ASN A 35 9.45 14.47 -1.85
C ASN A 35 9.59 12.95 -2.03
N PRO A 36 8.87 12.33 -2.98
CA PRO A 36 8.93 10.89 -3.21
C PRO A 36 10.32 10.38 -3.57
N HIS A 37 11.09 11.17 -4.32
CA HIS A 37 12.47 10.82 -4.67
C HIS A 37 13.35 10.66 -3.43
N GLN A 38 13.29 11.62 -2.50
CA GLN A 38 14.06 11.57 -1.26
C GLN A 38 13.59 10.46 -0.30
N LEU A 39 12.31 10.09 -0.35
CA LEU A 39 11.79 8.95 0.40
C LEU A 39 12.15 7.59 -0.22
N GLY A 40 12.73 7.58 -1.40
CA GLY A 40 13.08 6.35 -2.10
C GLY A 40 11.91 5.65 -2.80
N PHE A 41 10.93 6.40 -3.27
CA PHE A 41 9.84 5.86 -4.07
C PHE A 41 10.34 5.22 -5.36
N ILE A 42 9.68 4.15 -5.77
CA ILE A 42 9.96 3.40 -6.99
C ILE A 42 8.78 3.45 -7.98
N PRO A 43 9.03 3.30 -9.29
CA PRO A 43 10.35 3.27 -9.91
C PRO A 43 11.06 4.62 -9.79
N SER A 44 12.35 4.61 -9.53
CA SER A 44 13.13 5.85 -9.30
C SER A 44 13.08 6.83 -10.46
N ASN A 45 12.97 6.33 -11.69
CA ASN A 45 12.87 7.15 -12.90
C ASN A 45 11.50 7.84 -13.09
N PHE A 46 10.50 7.42 -12.34
CA PHE A 46 9.16 8.04 -12.34
C PHE A 46 9.06 9.27 -11.41
N TRP A 47 9.97 9.37 -10.45
CA TRP A 47 9.94 10.37 -9.39
C TRP A 47 11.12 11.33 -9.46
N PRO A 48 11.00 12.47 -10.16
CA PRO A 48 12.00 13.52 -10.12
C PRO A 48 12.14 14.10 -8.69
N ASP A 49 13.30 14.65 -8.38
CA ASP A 49 13.59 15.27 -7.08
C ASP A 49 12.84 16.61 -6.97
N LYS A 50 11.58 16.52 -6.56
CA LYS A 50 10.71 17.69 -6.30
C LYS A 50 9.65 17.36 -5.26
N LEU A 51 9.04 18.41 -4.71
CA LEU A 51 7.93 18.31 -3.78
C LEU A 51 6.60 18.10 -4.50
N TYR A 52 5.77 17.24 -3.92
CA TYR A 52 4.40 16.95 -4.36
C TYR A 52 3.43 17.17 -3.21
N GLU A 53 2.21 17.60 -3.51
CA GLU A 53 1.11 17.50 -2.57
C GLU A 53 0.71 16.03 -2.39
N PHE A 54 0.34 15.62 -1.18
CA PHE A 54 -0.11 14.25 -0.93
C PHE A 54 -1.29 13.86 -1.83
N GLY A 55 -2.25 14.77 -2.01
CA GLY A 55 -3.39 14.53 -2.89
C GLY A 55 -3.01 14.24 -4.34
N ASP A 56 -1.98 14.88 -4.87
CA ASP A 56 -1.50 14.62 -6.21
C ASP A 56 -0.87 13.23 -6.33
N ILE A 57 -0.11 12.81 -5.33
CA ILE A 57 0.44 11.45 -5.26
C ILE A 57 -0.69 10.40 -5.24
N VAL A 58 -1.74 10.66 -4.46
CA VAL A 58 -2.91 9.77 -4.41
C VAL A 58 -3.60 9.67 -5.76
N ARG A 59 -3.93 10.81 -6.39
CA ARG A 59 -4.63 10.84 -7.68
C ARG A 59 -3.81 10.27 -8.84
N ASP A 60 -2.56 10.68 -8.93
CA ASP A 60 -1.74 10.44 -10.12
C ASP A 60 -0.92 9.14 -10.04
N PHE A 61 -0.77 8.59 -8.85
CA PHE A 61 -0.03 7.35 -8.64
C PHE A 61 -0.87 6.25 -7.97
N PHE A 62 -1.32 6.44 -6.73
CA PHE A 62 -2.02 5.37 -5.99
C PHE A 62 -3.36 4.97 -6.63
N HIS A 63 -4.12 5.92 -7.16
CA HIS A 63 -5.39 5.66 -7.86
C HIS A 63 -5.21 5.34 -9.34
N ARG A 64 -4.04 5.55 -9.90
CA ARG A 64 -3.79 5.31 -11.32
C ARG A 64 -3.80 3.82 -11.63
N LYS A 65 -4.58 3.44 -12.66
CA LYS A 65 -4.71 2.06 -13.12
C LYS A 65 -4.00 1.88 -14.47
N ASN A 66 -3.63 0.62 -14.77
CA ASN A 66 -3.10 0.22 -16.07
C ASN A 66 -1.86 1.02 -16.53
N HIS A 67 -0.99 1.38 -15.58
CA HIS A 67 0.25 2.08 -15.89
C HIS A 67 1.47 1.26 -15.41
N PRO A 68 2.51 1.08 -16.23
CA PRO A 68 3.67 0.22 -15.89
C PRO A 68 4.40 0.66 -14.61
N SER A 69 4.45 1.97 -14.35
CA SER A 69 5.10 2.53 -13.15
C SER A 69 4.20 2.59 -11.93
N CYS A 70 2.91 2.26 -12.06
CA CYS A 70 1.91 2.33 -11.00
C CYS A 70 1.32 0.95 -10.69
N ARG A 71 2.13 -0.11 -10.72
CA ARG A 71 1.71 -1.48 -10.42
C ARG A 71 1.45 -1.64 -8.92
N PHE A 72 0.74 -2.69 -8.54
CA PHE A 72 0.43 -3.00 -7.15
C PHE A 72 1.69 -3.09 -6.28
N SER A 73 2.73 -3.78 -6.75
CA SER A 73 4.00 -3.92 -6.04
C SER A 73 4.68 -2.58 -5.78
N HIS A 74 4.67 -1.66 -6.75
CA HIS A 74 5.19 -0.30 -6.58
C HIS A 74 4.35 0.50 -5.56
N LYS A 75 3.04 0.40 -5.64
CA LYS A 75 2.12 1.09 -4.71
C LYS A 75 2.31 0.61 -3.28
N LEU A 76 2.41 -0.70 -3.07
CA LEU A 76 2.67 -1.27 -1.76
C LEU A 76 4.01 -0.80 -1.20
N TYR A 77 5.07 -0.88 -2.00
CA TYR A 77 6.41 -0.44 -1.60
C TYR A 77 6.43 1.04 -1.21
N ASN A 78 5.85 1.91 -2.04
CA ASN A 78 5.84 3.35 -1.79
C ASN A 78 4.96 3.74 -0.59
N ALA A 79 3.84 3.06 -0.38
CA ALA A 79 3.02 3.25 0.82
C ALA A 79 3.78 2.88 2.10
N LEU A 80 4.57 1.80 2.07
CA LEU A 80 5.44 1.40 3.17
C LEU A 80 6.54 2.44 3.43
N LYS A 81 7.12 3.03 2.37
CA LYS A 81 8.10 4.13 2.51
C LYS A 81 7.52 5.36 3.20
N LEU A 82 6.28 5.72 2.91
CA LEU A 82 5.58 6.79 3.62
C LEU A 82 5.47 6.48 5.12
N THR A 83 4.99 5.30 5.48
CA THR A 83 4.81 4.91 6.88
C THR A 83 6.14 4.75 7.60
N GLU A 84 7.20 4.29 6.93
CA GLU A 84 8.55 4.26 7.50
C GLU A 84 9.11 5.65 7.77
N SER A 85 8.80 6.63 6.92
CA SER A 85 9.24 8.01 7.10
C SER A 85 8.60 8.69 8.31
N ASP A 86 7.33 8.39 8.56
CA ASP A 86 6.54 8.87 9.68
C ASP A 86 5.41 7.86 9.95
N SER A 87 5.42 7.25 11.12
CA SER A 87 4.43 6.24 11.51
C SER A 87 2.99 6.74 11.53
N SER A 88 2.78 8.05 11.65
CA SER A 88 1.45 8.67 11.59
C SER A 88 0.77 8.48 10.21
N TYR A 89 1.55 8.24 9.16
CA TYR A 89 1.01 7.91 7.84
C TYR A 89 0.25 6.59 7.80
N PHE A 90 0.43 5.71 8.78
CA PHE A 90 -0.34 4.45 8.82
C PHE A 90 -1.86 4.67 8.79
N THR A 91 -2.36 5.73 9.37
CA THR A 91 -3.78 6.11 9.28
C THR A 91 -4.23 6.33 7.83
N PHE A 92 -3.34 6.75 6.95
CA PHE A 92 -3.62 7.07 5.56
C PHE A 92 -3.18 5.98 4.57
N THR A 93 -2.12 5.26 4.88
CA THR A 93 -1.60 4.19 4.01
C THR A 93 -2.18 2.83 4.32
N GLY A 94 -2.47 2.56 5.60
CA GLY A 94 -2.96 1.27 6.06
C GLY A 94 -1.95 0.13 5.97
N VAL A 95 -0.66 0.42 5.74
CA VAL A 95 0.39 -0.60 5.67
C VAL A 95 1.60 -0.20 6.48
N GLU A 96 2.18 -1.18 7.20
CA GLU A 96 3.40 -1.02 7.98
C GLU A 96 4.15 -2.35 8.12
N TRP A 97 5.45 -2.29 8.36
CA TRP A 97 6.22 -3.45 8.75
C TRP A 97 6.10 -3.71 10.26
N LYS A 98 5.72 -4.94 10.64
CA LYS A 98 5.76 -5.41 12.04
C LYS A 98 7.09 -6.05 12.40
N SER A 99 7.74 -6.66 11.42
CA SER A 99 9.09 -7.21 11.53
C SER A 99 9.78 -7.10 10.18
N HIS A 100 10.96 -7.73 10.04
CA HIS A 100 11.67 -7.77 8.77
C HIS A 100 10.83 -8.35 7.62
N GLU A 101 9.97 -9.30 7.91
CA GLU A 101 9.20 -10.05 6.89
C GLU A 101 7.68 -9.97 7.05
N VAL A 102 7.17 -9.52 8.18
CA VAL A 102 5.73 -9.48 8.45
C VAL A 102 5.16 -8.11 8.15
N LEU A 103 4.22 -8.09 7.24
CA LEU A 103 3.47 -6.92 6.80
C LEU A 103 2.13 -6.87 7.54
N HIS A 104 1.83 -5.73 8.15
CA HIS A 104 0.50 -5.42 8.68
C HIS A 104 -0.27 -4.56 7.70
N VAL A 105 -1.49 -4.97 7.39
CA VAL A 105 -2.40 -4.26 6.48
C VAL A 105 -3.73 -4.00 7.19
N ASN A 106 -4.08 -2.72 7.34
CA ASN A 106 -5.46 -2.33 7.57
C ASN A 106 -6.16 -2.23 6.22
N LYS A 107 -7.00 -3.21 5.90
CA LYS A 107 -7.56 -3.36 4.56
C LYS A 107 -8.41 -2.18 4.09
N VAL A 108 -9.10 -1.52 5.01
CA VAL A 108 -9.97 -0.37 4.70
C VAL A 108 -9.13 0.85 4.32
N ARG A 109 -8.13 1.15 5.13
CA ARG A 109 -7.20 2.27 4.89
C ARG A 109 -6.40 2.08 3.61
N PHE A 110 -5.87 0.90 3.40
CA PHE A 110 -5.08 0.60 2.20
C PHE A 110 -5.93 0.62 0.93
N ALA A 111 -7.14 0.05 0.96
CA ALA A 111 -8.08 0.14 -0.15
C ALA A 111 -8.46 1.58 -0.50
N ARG A 112 -8.63 2.43 0.51
CA ARG A 112 -8.89 3.86 0.33
C ARG A 112 -7.73 4.55 -0.38
N LEU A 113 -6.49 4.28 0.05
CA LEU A 113 -5.30 4.82 -0.61
C LEU A 113 -5.23 4.40 -2.09
N LEU A 114 -5.56 3.13 -2.39
CA LEU A 114 -5.52 2.59 -3.75
C LEU A 114 -6.75 2.91 -4.61
N GLY A 115 -7.79 3.49 -4.01
CA GLY A 115 -9.05 3.73 -4.72
C GLY A 115 -9.82 2.45 -5.06
N ILE A 116 -9.68 1.41 -4.24
CA ILE A 116 -10.34 0.10 -4.42
C ILE A 116 -11.70 0.11 -3.72
N LYS A 117 -12.74 -0.31 -4.45
CA LYS A 117 -14.12 -0.42 -3.92
C LYS A 117 -14.43 -1.82 -3.39
N SER A 118 -14.06 -2.86 -4.13
CA SER A 118 -14.24 -4.26 -3.73
C SER A 118 -13.01 -4.75 -2.97
N ILE A 119 -12.95 -4.49 -1.66
CA ILE A 119 -11.74 -4.64 -0.85
C ILE A 119 -11.26 -6.09 -0.81
N ASP A 120 -12.11 -7.01 -0.33
CA ASP A 120 -11.71 -8.41 -0.16
C ASP A 120 -11.43 -9.09 -1.49
N GLY A 121 -12.28 -8.86 -2.51
CA GLY A 121 -12.10 -9.41 -3.84
C GLY A 121 -10.83 -8.94 -4.53
N SER A 122 -10.55 -7.64 -4.44
CA SER A 122 -9.38 -7.04 -5.11
C SER A 122 -8.06 -7.30 -4.40
N LEU A 123 -8.05 -7.46 -3.09
CA LEU A 123 -6.82 -7.57 -2.31
C LEU A 123 -6.53 -8.99 -1.82
N PHE A 124 -7.53 -9.70 -1.28
CA PHE A 124 -7.30 -10.90 -0.46
C PHE A 124 -7.86 -12.20 -1.03
N HIS A 125 -8.87 -12.17 -1.90
CA HIS A 125 -9.37 -13.37 -2.54
C HIS A 125 -8.31 -14.01 -3.43
N GLN A 126 -8.54 -15.26 -3.83
CA GLN A 126 -7.56 -16.09 -4.52
C GLN A 126 -6.90 -15.45 -5.75
N GLN A 127 -7.61 -14.57 -6.45
CA GLN A 127 -7.10 -13.79 -7.58
C GLN A 127 -6.81 -12.33 -7.21
N GLY A 128 -6.92 -11.97 -5.94
CA GLY A 128 -6.63 -10.64 -5.44
C GLY A 128 -5.14 -10.30 -5.51
N ASN A 129 -4.82 -9.02 -5.33
CA ASN A 129 -3.46 -8.52 -5.51
C ASN A 129 -2.44 -9.18 -4.57
N PHE A 130 -2.75 -9.34 -3.29
CA PHE A 130 -1.79 -9.96 -2.38
C PHE A 130 -1.47 -11.41 -2.74
N PRO A 131 -2.46 -12.32 -2.90
CA PRO A 131 -2.15 -13.67 -3.33
C PRO A 131 -1.49 -13.74 -4.70
N ALA A 132 -1.90 -12.90 -5.65
CA ALA A 132 -1.33 -12.87 -6.99
C ALA A 132 0.17 -12.54 -6.99
N PHE A 133 0.62 -11.69 -6.05
CA PHE A 133 2.03 -11.34 -5.88
C PHE A 133 2.79 -12.22 -4.88
N GLY A 134 2.21 -13.34 -4.44
CA GLY A 134 2.89 -14.33 -3.62
C GLY A 134 2.80 -14.09 -2.11
N PHE A 135 1.96 -13.19 -1.65
CA PHE A 135 1.70 -12.99 -0.24
C PHE A 135 0.70 -14.00 0.31
N ALA A 136 0.92 -14.45 1.53
CA ALA A 136 0.03 -15.31 2.29
C ALA A 136 -0.34 -14.66 3.62
N GLU A 137 -1.61 -14.79 4.01
CA GLU A 137 -2.07 -14.36 5.32
C GLU A 137 -1.56 -15.30 6.40
N LEU A 138 -1.13 -14.73 7.52
CA LEU A 138 -0.77 -15.46 8.73
C LEU A 138 -2.04 -15.80 9.54
N SER A 139 -2.10 -17.04 10.04
CA SER A 139 -3.08 -17.43 11.04
C SER A 139 -2.82 -16.73 12.38
N LEU A 140 -3.80 -16.76 13.29
CA LEU A 140 -3.61 -16.20 14.64
C LEU A 140 -2.41 -16.81 15.38
N GLN A 141 -2.19 -18.12 15.21
CA GLN A 141 -1.05 -18.82 15.81
C GLN A 141 0.29 -18.34 15.20
N GLU A 142 0.33 -18.12 13.90
CA GLU A 142 1.51 -17.61 13.23
C GLU A 142 1.78 -16.14 13.61
N ILE A 143 0.75 -15.31 13.70
CA ILE A 143 0.88 -13.92 14.18
C ILE A 143 1.46 -13.91 15.59
N GLN A 144 0.96 -14.75 16.49
CA GLN A 144 1.47 -14.90 17.83
C GLN A 144 2.96 -15.27 17.85
N LYS A 145 3.35 -16.23 17.00
CA LYS A 145 4.72 -16.68 16.86
C LYS A 145 5.67 -15.59 16.36
N TYR A 146 5.25 -14.83 15.32
CA TYR A 146 6.10 -13.83 14.66
C TYR A 146 6.08 -12.45 15.34
N CYS A 147 4.95 -12.06 15.92
CA CYS A 147 4.73 -10.70 16.39
C CYS A 147 4.44 -10.59 17.89
N GLY A 148 4.14 -11.72 18.57
CA GLY A 148 3.76 -11.75 19.98
C GLY A 148 2.26 -11.51 20.25
N ASP A 149 1.85 -11.76 21.50
CA ASP A 149 0.44 -11.70 21.92
C ASP A 149 -0.15 -10.29 21.89
N GLU A 150 0.66 -9.28 22.15
CA GLU A 150 0.21 -7.87 22.19
C GLU A 150 -0.36 -7.40 20.86
N VAL A 151 0.18 -7.89 19.75
CA VAL A 151 -0.30 -7.54 18.41
C VAL A 151 -1.72 -8.05 18.20
N ILE A 152 -2.01 -9.28 18.64
CA ILE A 152 -3.36 -9.88 18.54
C ILE A 152 -4.36 -9.12 19.39
N GLN A 153 -3.99 -8.72 20.60
CA GLN A 153 -4.86 -7.99 21.52
C GLN A 153 -5.24 -6.59 21.00
N LYS A 154 -4.34 -5.95 20.26
CA LYS A 154 -4.53 -4.60 19.69
C LYS A 154 -5.16 -4.62 18.30
N SER A 155 -5.24 -5.79 17.65
CA SER A 155 -5.74 -5.93 16.29
C SER A 155 -7.25 -6.04 16.24
N ASN A 156 -7.83 -5.39 15.23
CA ASN A 156 -9.22 -5.61 14.85
C ASN A 156 -9.28 -6.66 13.72
N ILE A 157 -9.72 -7.86 14.05
CA ILE A 157 -9.79 -9.01 13.12
C ILE A 157 -10.61 -8.71 11.86
N ASP A 158 -11.55 -7.78 11.91
CA ASP A 158 -12.39 -7.43 10.78
C ASP A 158 -11.63 -6.63 9.71
N VAL A 159 -10.64 -5.86 10.09
CA VAL A 159 -9.91 -4.95 9.19
C VAL A 159 -8.41 -5.19 9.10
N ASP A 160 -7.80 -5.81 10.12
CA ASP A 160 -6.37 -6.06 10.17
C ASP A 160 -6.00 -7.42 9.58
N ARG A 161 -4.97 -7.43 8.73
CA ARG A 161 -4.38 -8.63 8.15
C ARG A 161 -2.87 -8.59 8.32
N TYR A 162 -2.29 -9.74 8.54
CA TYR A 162 -0.84 -9.91 8.67
C TYR A 162 -0.38 -10.87 7.59
N LEU A 163 0.61 -10.46 6.82
CA LEU A 163 1.00 -11.13 5.59
C LEU A 163 2.51 -11.38 5.58
N ILE A 164 2.91 -12.44 4.93
CA ILE A 164 4.29 -12.74 4.60
C ILE A 164 4.42 -13.01 3.11
N HIS A 165 5.52 -12.59 2.52
CA HIS A 165 5.83 -12.90 1.13
C HIS A 165 6.45 -14.29 1.04
N ASN A 166 5.72 -15.28 0.52
CA ASN A 166 6.17 -16.67 0.45
C ASN A 166 7.53 -16.86 -0.27
N PRO A 167 7.78 -16.16 -1.40
CA PRO A 167 9.11 -16.23 -2.02
C PRO A 167 10.23 -15.61 -1.20
N GLY A 168 9.92 -14.83 -0.15
CA GLY A 168 10.90 -14.20 0.73
C GLY A 168 11.68 -13.05 0.10
N VAL A 169 11.18 -12.46 -0.98
CA VAL A 169 11.84 -11.36 -1.71
C VAL A 169 11.34 -9.99 -1.24
N PHE A 170 10.01 -9.84 -1.10
CA PHE A 170 9.42 -8.61 -0.61
C PHE A 170 9.50 -8.57 0.91
N VAL A 171 10.58 -8.02 1.42
CA VAL A 171 10.90 -7.85 2.83
C VAL A 171 11.27 -6.38 3.11
N ARG A 172 11.38 -6.00 4.38
CA ARG A 172 11.59 -4.61 4.79
C ARG A 172 12.76 -3.90 4.10
N ASN A 173 13.83 -4.62 3.79
CA ASN A 173 15.03 -4.05 3.15
C ASN A 173 15.15 -4.43 1.67
N CYS A 174 14.06 -4.85 1.01
CA CYS A 174 14.09 -5.14 -0.41
C CYS A 174 14.39 -3.88 -1.22
N THR A 175 15.01 -4.08 -2.39
CA THR A 175 15.44 -3.03 -3.29
C THR A 175 14.44 -2.82 -4.43
N GLU A 176 14.58 -1.72 -5.14
CA GLU A 176 13.81 -1.47 -6.37
C GLU A 176 13.92 -2.63 -7.37
N LYS A 177 15.13 -3.21 -7.51
CA LYS A 177 15.35 -4.36 -8.40
C LYS A 177 14.54 -5.59 -7.98
N ASP A 178 14.48 -5.87 -6.69
CA ASP A 178 13.69 -6.98 -6.16
C ASP A 178 12.22 -6.83 -6.50
N VAL A 179 11.69 -5.60 -6.40
CA VAL A 179 10.29 -5.29 -6.71
C VAL A 179 10.03 -5.26 -8.20
N THR A 180 10.97 -4.76 -9.01
CA THR A 180 10.86 -4.72 -10.48
C THR A 180 10.79 -6.13 -11.08
N ASP A 181 11.50 -7.07 -10.47
CA ASP A 181 11.53 -8.49 -10.89
C ASP A 181 10.31 -9.30 -10.36
N ASP A 182 9.20 -8.66 -10.00
CA ASP A 182 8.01 -9.28 -9.39
C ASP A 182 7.37 -10.39 -10.25
N ILE A 183 7.59 -10.40 -11.55
CA ILE A 183 7.18 -11.51 -12.45
C ILE A 183 7.76 -12.85 -11.97
N LYS A 184 8.97 -12.85 -11.40
CA LYS A 184 9.59 -14.06 -10.83
C LYS A 184 8.85 -14.59 -9.61
N TRP A 185 8.10 -13.75 -8.90
CA TRP A 185 7.31 -14.14 -7.73
C TRP A 185 6.16 -15.07 -8.11
N ILE A 186 5.57 -14.87 -9.28
CA ILE A 186 4.45 -15.68 -9.81
C ILE A 186 4.92 -17.09 -10.17
N GLY A 187 6.11 -17.23 -10.75
CA GLY A 187 6.68 -18.52 -11.15
C GLY A 187 7.03 -19.45 -9.97
N VAL A 188 7.39 -18.92 -8.84
CA VAL A 188 7.69 -19.69 -7.61
C VAL A 188 6.43 -20.28 -7.00
N ARG A 189 5.28 -19.60 -7.12
CA ARG A 189 3.99 -20.04 -6.60
C ARG A 189 3.49 -21.34 -7.25
N GLN A 190 3.77 -21.53 -8.54
CA GLN A 190 3.36 -22.74 -9.27
C GLN A 190 4.15 -23.99 -8.86
N ARG A 191 5.35 -23.83 -8.27
CA ARG A 191 6.22 -24.94 -7.84
C ARG A 191 5.90 -25.46 -6.44
N LEU A 192 5.22 -24.65 -5.61
CA LEU A 192 4.88 -25.02 -4.22
C LEU A 192 3.51 -25.71 -4.08
N ASN A 193 2.72 -25.74 -5.16
CA ASN A 193 1.39 -26.38 -5.22
C ASN A 193 1.38 -27.70 -6.00
N VAL A 194 2.54 -28.34 -6.16
CA VAL A 194 2.66 -29.69 -6.77
C VAL A 194 3.01 -30.71 -5.70
#